data_a10896b83f1f4a03747b8a8240d7c659
#
_entry.id   a10896b83f1f4a03747b8a8240d7c659
#
_cell.length_a   1.000
_cell.length_b   1.000
_cell.length_c   1.000
_cell.angle_alpha   90.00
_cell.angle_beta   90.00
_cell.angle_gamma   90.00
#
_symmetry.space_group_name_H-M   'P 1'
#
loop_
_entity.id
_entity.type
_entity.pdbx_description
1 polymer ?
#
loop_
_entity_poly.entity_id
_entity_poly.type
_entity_poly.pdbx_seq_one_letter_code
_entity_poly.pdbx_strand_id
1 'polypeptide(L)'
;MVKGSCHCGNVQLSVEKFNQTAVSCNCSICSRYASIWGFYTEATVEVSVGHDGIDSHCHGDKYINFNRCSKCGCITHYTSTTPGPDSRLAVNYRMFPGFFTSDVKVRLFDGADTWQFLDE
;
A
#
# COMPACT_ATOMS: atom_id res chain seq x y z
N MET A 1 -11.16 1.12 -14.32
CA MET A 1 -10.64 1.14 -12.93
C MET A 1 -10.18 -0.25 -12.53
N VAL A 2 -9.10 -0.30 -11.81
CA VAL A 2 -8.57 -1.54 -11.25
C VAL A 2 -8.98 -1.60 -9.78
N LYS A 3 -9.54 -2.73 -9.35
CA LYS A 3 -10.11 -2.86 -8.01
C LYS A 3 -9.42 -3.95 -7.22
N GLY A 4 -9.27 -3.69 -5.93
CA GLY A 4 -8.74 -4.62 -4.95
C GLY A 4 -9.53 -4.54 -3.65
N SER A 5 -9.29 -5.48 -2.77
CA SER A 5 -9.92 -5.47 -1.45
C SER A 5 -9.09 -6.28 -0.48
N CYS A 6 -9.33 -6.07 0.82
CA CYS A 6 -8.83 -6.97 1.84
C CYS A 6 -9.53 -8.32 1.72
N HIS A 7 -9.06 -9.31 2.45
CA HIS A 7 -9.55 -10.67 2.33
C HIS A 7 -11.07 -10.80 2.59
N CYS A 8 -11.58 -10.10 3.59
CA CYS A 8 -13.01 -10.18 3.93
C CYS A 8 -13.88 -9.22 3.12
N GLY A 9 -13.29 -8.34 2.30
CA GLY A 9 -14.04 -7.38 1.49
C GLY A 9 -14.43 -6.10 2.20
N ASN A 10 -14.14 -5.96 3.49
CA ASN A 10 -14.51 -4.77 4.27
C ASN A 10 -13.83 -3.50 3.74
N VAL A 11 -12.56 -3.58 3.34
CA VAL A 11 -11.82 -2.46 2.76
C VAL A 11 -11.68 -2.70 1.27
N GLN A 12 -12.14 -1.74 0.48
CA GLN A 12 -12.07 -1.83 -0.98
C GLN A 12 -11.24 -0.67 -1.51
N LEU A 13 -10.42 -0.95 -2.49
CA LEU A 13 -9.50 -0.01 -3.10
C LEU A 13 -9.74 0.05 -4.59
N SER A 14 -9.65 1.25 -5.16
CA SER A 14 -9.83 1.43 -6.60
C SER A 14 -8.82 2.45 -7.11
N VAL A 15 -8.09 2.08 -8.15
CA VAL A 15 -7.14 2.97 -8.83
C VAL A 15 -7.43 2.96 -10.32
N GLU A 16 -7.01 3.99 -11.04
CA GLU A 16 -7.26 4.07 -12.47
C GLU A 16 -6.57 2.93 -13.22
N LYS A 17 -5.30 2.70 -12.91
CA LYS A 17 -4.50 1.63 -13.52
C LYS A 17 -3.34 1.30 -12.60
N PHE A 18 -2.73 0.13 -12.82
CA PHE A 18 -1.46 -0.18 -12.16
C PHE A 18 -0.36 0.71 -12.71
N ASN A 19 0.59 1.08 -11.83
CA ASN A 19 1.83 1.72 -12.27
C ASN A 19 2.71 0.71 -13.00
N GLN A 20 3.69 1.19 -13.74
CA GLN A 20 4.65 0.31 -14.41
C GLN A 20 5.54 -0.42 -13.41
N THR A 21 5.78 0.19 -12.24
CA THR A 21 6.61 -0.40 -11.21
C THR A 21 5.91 -0.35 -9.86
N ALA A 22 6.30 -1.27 -8.99
CA ALA A 22 5.89 -1.31 -7.60
C ALA A 22 7.13 -1.52 -6.74
N VAL A 23 7.02 -1.34 -5.44
CA VAL A 23 8.17 -1.37 -4.54
C VAL A 23 7.99 -2.40 -3.44
N SER A 24 8.98 -3.28 -3.32
CA SER A 24 9.15 -4.16 -2.18
C SER A 24 10.29 -3.60 -1.33
N CYS A 25 9.98 -3.13 -0.14
CA CYS A 25 10.95 -2.52 0.76
C CYS A 25 11.36 -3.52 1.83
N ASN A 26 12.65 -3.56 2.16
CA ASN A 26 13.18 -4.48 3.19
C ASN A 26 13.32 -3.84 4.56
N CYS A 27 12.75 -2.65 4.79
CA CYS A 27 12.79 -2.04 6.12
C CYS A 27 12.07 -2.92 7.13
N SER A 28 12.26 -2.62 8.43
CA SER A 28 11.77 -3.49 9.50
C SER A 28 10.27 -3.73 9.45
N ILE A 29 9.48 -2.74 9.03
CA ILE A 29 8.02 -2.88 9.00
C ILE A 29 7.54 -3.45 7.66
N CYS A 30 8.03 -2.93 6.53
CA CYS A 30 7.56 -3.39 5.22
C CYS A 30 7.95 -4.83 4.93
N SER A 31 9.12 -5.28 5.43
CA SER A 31 9.53 -6.68 5.26
C SER A 31 8.57 -7.63 5.98
N ARG A 32 8.07 -7.22 7.15
CA ARG A 32 7.15 -8.05 7.93
C ARG A 32 5.75 -8.05 7.35
N TYR A 33 5.32 -6.93 6.79
CA TYR A 33 4.03 -6.87 6.07
C TYR A 33 4.07 -7.61 4.74
N ALA A 34 5.26 -7.84 4.19
CA ALA A 34 5.44 -8.45 2.86
C ALA A 34 4.66 -7.68 1.79
N SER A 35 4.56 -6.38 1.95
CA SER A 35 3.77 -5.54 1.07
C SER A 35 4.48 -5.26 -0.26
N ILE A 36 3.69 -5.00 -1.28
CA ILE A 36 4.17 -4.53 -2.58
C ILE A 36 3.46 -3.22 -2.86
N TRP A 37 4.18 -2.12 -2.73
CA TRP A 37 3.57 -0.80 -2.73
C TRP A 37 3.46 -0.22 -4.13
N GLY A 38 2.25 0.20 -4.49
CA GLY A 38 2.01 1.06 -5.65
C GLY A 38 1.74 2.48 -5.16
N PHE A 39 2.46 3.46 -5.71
CA PHE A 39 2.41 4.83 -5.21
C PHE A 39 1.44 5.68 -6.01
N TYR A 40 0.56 6.36 -5.30
CA TYR A 40 -0.46 7.26 -5.84
C TYR A 40 -0.53 8.51 -4.96
N THR A 41 -1.57 9.30 -5.15
CA THR A 41 -1.91 10.40 -4.26
C THR A 41 -3.30 10.17 -3.67
N GLU A 42 -3.62 10.87 -2.60
CA GLU A 42 -4.94 10.76 -1.96
C GLU A 42 -6.07 11.01 -2.95
N ALA A 43 -5.86 11.97 -3.87
CA ALA A 43 -6.89 12.34 -4.83
C ALA A 43 -7.13 11.27 -5.92
N THR A 44 -6.19 10.35 -6.12
CA THR A 44 -6.25 9.40 -7.24
C THR A 44 -6.58 7.97 -6.82
N VAL A 45 -6.85 7.74 -5.55
CA VAL A 45 -7.25 6.43 -5.03
C VAL A 45 -8.59 6.56 -4.33
N GLU A 46 -9.51 5.65 -4.64
CA GLU A 46 -10.75 5.53 -3.90
C GLU A 46 -10.59 4.43 -2.86
N VAL A 47 -10.76 4.78 -1.60
CA VAL A 47 -10.73 3.83 -0.48
C VAL A 47 -12.12 3.83 0.15
N SER A 48 -12.73 2.64 0.18
CA SER A 48 -14.03 2.45 0.81
C SER A 48 -13.85 1.53 2.01
N VAL A 49 -14.17 2.03 3.19
CA VAL A 49 -14.07 1.27 4.44
C VAL A 49 -15.48 0.92 4.89
N GLY A 50 -15.71 -0.37 5.07
CA GLY A 50 -17.02 -0.84 5.49
C GLY A 50 -17.23 -0.78 6.99
N HIS A 51 -18.25 -1.51 7.44
CA HIS A 51 -18.72 -1.49 8.82
C HIS A 51 -17.66 -1.87 9.85
N ASP A 52 -16.75 -2.77 9.48
CA ASP A 52 -15.75 -3.28 10.44
C ASP A 52 -14.59 -2.31 10.68
N GLY A 53 -14.46 -1.27 9.86
CA GLY A 53 -13.45 -0.22 10.07
C GLY A 53 -12.03 -0.64 9.73
N ILE A 54 -11.11 0.26 10.04
CA ILE A 54 -9.67 0.04 9.88
C ILE A 54 -8.94 0.40 11.16
N ASP A 55 -7.77 -0.23 11.35
CA ASP A 55 -6.80 0.17 12.37
C ASP A 55 -5.53 0.63 11.68
N SER A 56 -4.74 1.45 12.37
CA SER A 56 -3.53 2.02 11.80
C SER A 56 -2.36 1.82 12.75
N HIS A 57 -1.18 1.62 12.17
CA HIS A 57 0.08 1.59 12.91
C HIS A 57 0.99 2.68 12.34
N CYS A 58 1.52 3.51 13.22
CA CYS A 58 2.42 4.59 12.85
C CYS A 58 3.83 4.24 13.35
N HIS A 59 4.80 4.22 12.44
CA HIS A 59 6.15 3.70 12.74
C HIS A 59 7.21 4.74 12.39
N GLY A 60 8.32 4.67 13.11
CA GLY A 60 9.50 5.50 12.86
C GLY A 60 9.26 6.95 13.21
N ASP A 61 9.45 7.83 12.25
CA ASP A 61 9.29 9.28 12.43
C ASP A 61 7.83 9.72 12.42
N LYS A 62 6.91 8.77 12.27
CA LYS A 62 5.46 8.98 12.36
C LYS A 62 4.88 9.84 11.24
N TYR A 63 5.47 9.76 10.04
CA TYR A 63 4.93 10.43 8.87
C TYR A 63 3.89 9.58 8.11
N ILE A 64 3.83 8.28 8.39
CA ILE A 64 3.02 7.33 7.64
C ILE A 64 2.15 6.51 8.58
N ASN A 65 0.87 6.41 8.25
CA ASN A 65 -0.07 5.48 8.87
C ASN A 65 -0.22 4.25 7.98
N PHE A 66 0.20 3.10 8.47
CA PHE A 66 -0.03 1.81 7.80
C PHE A 66 -1.41 1.30 8.22
N ASN A 67 -2.33 1.22 7.27
CA ASN A 67 -3.73 0.91 7.54
C ASN A 67 -4.03 -0.55 7.25
N ARG A 68 -4.81 -1.16 8.11
CA ARG A 68 -5.23 -2.56 7.96
C ARG A 68 -6.72 -2.70 8.25
N CYS A 69 -7.34 -3.71 7.65
CA CYS A 69 -8.71 -4.06 7.96
C CYS A 69 -8.80 -4.51 9.42
N SER A 70 -9.73 -3.95 10.18
CA SER A 70 -9.89 -4.32 11.58
C SER A 70 -10.40 -5.74 11.77
N LYS A 71 -11.05 -6.31 10.75
CA LYS A 71 -11.61 -7.65 10.82
C LYS A 71 -10.63 -8.74 10.37
N CYS A 72 -10.08 -8.62 9.15
CA CYS A 72 -9.21 -9.67 8.60
C CYS A 72 -7.73 -9.40 8.76
N GLY A 73 -7.35 -8.18 9.15
CA GLY A 73 -5.95 -7.84 9.42
C GLY A 73 -5.08 -7.54 8.21
N CYS A 74 -5.61 -7.63 7.00
CA CYS A 74 -4.81 -7.35 5.80
C CYS A 74 -4.35 -5.91 5.77
N ILE A 75 -3.06 -5.71 5.48
CA ILE A 75 -2.49 -4.38 5.26
C ILE A 75 -2.91 -3.91 3.87
N THR A 76 -3.72 -2.86 3.81
CA THR A 76 -4.36 -2.46 2.56
C THR A 76 -3.67 -1.29 1.89
N HIS A 77 -3.28 -0.30 2.67
CA HIS A 77 -2.67 0.93 2.12
C HIS A 77 -2.00 1.71 3.23
N TYR A 78 -1.13 2.64 2.85
CA TYR A 78 -0.64 3.60 3.83
C TYR A 78 -0.95 5.03 3.38
N THR A 79 -1.13 5.91 4.36
CA THR A 79 -1.43 7.31 4.15
C THR A 79 -0.49 8.19 4.93
N SER A 80 -0.36 9.45 4.53
CA SER A 80 0.38 10.44 5.29
C SER A 80 -0.38 10.79 6.58
N THR A 81 0.36 11.09 7.64
CA THR A 81 -0.23 11.62 8.88
C THR A 81 -0.71 13.06 8.71
N THR A 82 -0.31 13.73 7.63
CA THR A 82 -0.78 15.07 7.27
C THR A 82 -1.42 15.00 5.89
N PRO A 83 -2.64 14.42 5.78
CA PRO A 83 -3.24 14.15 4.49
C PRO A 83 -3.65 15.41 3.74
N GLY A 84 -3.62 15.32 2.43
CA GLY A 84 -4.08 16.34 1.49
C GLY A 84 -4.19 15.70 0.12
N PRO A 85 -4.77 16.39 -0.88
CA PRO A 85 -5.02 15.77 -2.19
C PRO A 85 -3.74 15.33 -2.90
N ASP A 86 -2.62 16.01 -2.64
CA ASP A 86 -1.34 15.68 -3.26
C ASP A 86 -0.45 14.80 -2.36
N SER A 87 -0.93 14.43 -1.17
CA SER A 87 -0.17 13.56 -0.27
C SER A 87 -0.11 12.15 -0.86
N ARG A 88 1.04 11.49 -0.64
CA ARG A 88 1.21 10.12 -1.10
C ARG A 88 0.24 9.19 -0.38
N LEU A 89 -0.42 8.36 -1.16
CA LEU A 89 -1.15 7.20 -0.70
C LEU A 89 -0.59 6.00 -1.46
N ALA A 90 -0.09 5.00 -0.73
CA ALA A 90 0.39 3.78 -1.36
C ALA A 90 -0.61 2.67 -1.10
N VAL A 91 -0.98 1.95 -2.17
CA VAL A 91 -1.81 0.77 -2.03
C VAL A 91 -0.93 -0.47 -2.01
N ASN A 92 -1.35 -1.47 -1.28
CA ASN A 92 -0.67 -2.77 -1.29
C ASN A 92 -1.23 -3.58 -2.45
N TYR A 93 -0.42 -3.76 -3.49
CA TYR A 93 -0.85 -4.48 -4.70
C TYR A 93 -1.21 -5.94 -4.43
N ARG A 94 -0.80 -6.50 -3.28
CA ARG A 94 -1.24 -7.85 -2.89
C ARG A 94 -2.74 -7.94 -2.66
N MET A 95 -3.42 -6.80 -2.46
CA MET A 95 -4.87 -6.75 -2.33
C MET A 95 -5.59 -6.78 -3.68
N PHE A 96 -4.85 -6.75 -4.78
CA PHE A 96 -5.41 -6.69 -6.13
C PHE A 96 -5.14 -8.00 -6.86
N PRO A 97 -6.16 -8.85 -7.05
CA PRO A 97 -5.94 -10.14 -7.74
C PRO A 97 -5.32 -10.00 -9.13
N GLY A 98 -5.69 -8.94 -9.86
CA GLY A 98 -5.13 -8.69 -11.19
C GLY A 98 -3.64 -8.37 -11.21
N PHE A 99 -3.05 -8.01 -10.07
CA PHE A 99 -1.63 -7.73 -9.99
C PHE A 99 -0.79 -8.96 -10.34
N PHE A 100 -1.22 -10.14 -9.92
CA PHE A 100 -0.42 -11.37 -10.05
C PHE A 100 -0.32 -11.86 -11.50
N THR A 101 -1.14 -11.33 -12.40
CA THR A 101 -1.06 -11.61 -13.83
C THR A 101 -0.70 -10.37 -14.64
N SER A 102 -0.28 -9.30 -13.97
CA SER A 102 0.08 -8.04 -14.62
C SER A 102 1.55 -8.02 -15.01
N ASP A 103 1.92 -7.00 -15.79
CA ASP A 103 3.30 -6.75 -16.20
C ASP A 103 4.04 -5.80 -15.26
N VAL A 104 3.49 -5.52 -14.09
CA VAL A 104 4.12 -4.60 -13.13
C VAL A 104 5.46 -5.17 -12.68
N LYS A 105 6.51 -4.37 -12.80
CA LYS A 105 7.84 -4.75 -12.34
C LYS A 105 8.01 -4.38 -10.88
N VAL A 106 8.35 -5.35 -10.05
CA VAL A 106 8.60 -5.10 -8.61
C VAL A 106 10.08 -4.74 -8.44
N ARG A 107 10.31 -3.59 -7.84
CA ARG A 107 11.65 -3.10 -7.55
C ARG A 107 11.96 -3.30 -6.07
N LEU A 108 13.19 -3.71 -5.77
CA LEU A 108 13.63 -3.92 -4.38
C LEU A 108 14.27 -2.64 -3.86
N PHE A 109 13.73 -2.11 -2.77
CA PHE A 109 14.24 -0.91 -2.13
C PHE A 109 14.88 -1.23 -0.79
N ASP A 110 16.12 -0.77 -0.59
CA ASP A 110 16.88 -1.02 0.63
C ASP A 110 16.59 0.06 1.68
N GLY A 111 15.40 0.03 2.23
CA GLY A 111 15.01 0.95 3.31
C GLY A 111 15.64 0.62 4.64
N ALA A 112 16.24 -0.57 4.78
CA ALA A 112 16.89 -0.99 6.02
C ALA A 112 18.28 -0.40 6.19
N ASP A 113 18.96 -0.05 5.10
CA ASP A 113 20.36 0.39 5.17
C ASP A 113 20.65 1.56 4.23
N THR A 114 20.85 1.30 2.94
CA THR A 114 21.39 2.31 2.02
C THR A 114 20.39 3.33 1.53
N TRP A 115 19.09 3.06 1.67
CA TRP A 115 18.01 3.90 1.16
C TRP A 115 18.07 4.04 -0.36
N GLN A 116 18.48 2.99 -1.04
CA GLN A 116 18.63 2.94 -2.50
C GLN A 116 17.97 1.69 -3.05
N PHE A 117 17.63 1.72 -4.35
CA PHE A 117 17.12 0.53 -5.02
C PHE A 117 18.27 -0.45 -5.27
N LEU A 118 17.98 -1.74 -5.10
CA LEU A 118 18.96 -2.83 -5.25
C LEU A 118 18.89 -3.52 -6.59
N ASP A 119 17.87 -3.28 -7.37
CA ASP A 119 17.58 -4.03 -8.59
C ASP A 119 18.27 -3.48 -9.84
N GLU A 120 19.05 -2.44 -9.71
CA GLU A 120 19.81 -1.90 -10.83
C GLU A 120 18.98 -1.74 -12.10
#